data_3e312ba4e4710ff314937114d6ea50b5
#
_entry.id   3e312ba4e4710ff314937114d6ea50b5
#
_cell.length_a   1.000
_cell.length_b   1.000
_cell.length_c   1.000
_cell.angle_alpha   90.00
_cell.angle_beta   90.00
_cell.angle_gamma   90.00
#
_symmetry.space_group_name_H-M   'P 1'
#
loop_
_entity.id
_entity.type
_entity.pdbx_description
1 polymer ?
#
loop_
_entity_poly.entity_id
_entity_poly.type
_entity_poly.pdbx_seq_one_letter_code
_entity_poly.pdbx_strand_id
1 'polypeptide(L)'
;MEFSPFWITLKTATAATFISFFLGIALAYAVLHIRRFQGIADAVITLPMVLPPTVVGFFLLLVFGRKSPLGQMFLDFGVPLVFTWKATVIAAVVVSLPLMYRTARGAFEQLDKNIVYAARTLGISEWRIFWRILVPNARHGIVAGLVLTFTRALGEFGATIMFAGNVPGTTQTMSTAIYAAVQANDYDLAFQWATALVLFSLVFVAAMNAWLARSRS
;
A
#
# COMPACT_ATOMS: atom_id res chain seq x y z
N MET A 1 -0.56 -27.97 8.25
CA MET A 1 -0.24 -26.59 7.84
C MET A 1 -0.93 -25.59 8.76
N GLU A 2 -0.20 -24.75 9.46
CA GLU A 2 -0.82 -23.62 10.17
C GLU A 2 -1.20 -22.53 9.15
N PHE A 3 -2.46 -22.21 9.04
CA PHE A 3 -2.94 -21.21 8.09
C PHE A 3 -2.66 -19.75 8.53
N SER A 4 -1.90 -19.56 9.61
CA SER A 4 -1.60 -18.22 10.13
C SER A 4 -0.91 -17.29 9.12
N PRO A 5 0.08 -17.73 8.28
CA PRO A 5 0.70 -16.87 7.28
C PRO A 5 -0.27 -16.34 6.22
N PHE A 6 -1.24 -17.15 5.80
CA PHE A 6 -2.28 -16.74 4.86
C PHE A 6 -3.14 -15.61 5.43
N TRP A 7 -3.66 -15.81 6.65
CA TRP A 7 -4.50 -14.79 7.30
C TRP A 7 -3.75 -13.51 7.62
N ILE A 8 -2.48 -13.62 8.05
CA ILE A 8 -1.64 -12.44 8.31
C ILE A 8 -1.40 -11.67 7.00
N THR A 9 -1.09 -12.35 5.91
CA THR A 9 -0.93 -11.72 4.58
C THR A 9 -2.20 -11.00 4.16
N LEU A 10 -3.35 -11.67 4.24
CA LEU A 10 -4.63 -11.10 3.81
C LEU A 10 -5.02 -9.88 4.66
N LYS A 11 -4.93 -9.98 5.98
CA LYS A 11 -5.19 -8.87 6.90
C LYS A 11 -4.24 -7.70 6.64
N THR A 12 -2.95 -7.96 6.45
CA THR A 12 -1.94 -6.94 6.19
C THR A 12 -2.19 -6.24 4.85
N ALA A 13 -2.40 -7.00 3.78
CA ALA A 13 -2.65 -6.44 2.45
C ALA A 13 -3.95 -5.62 2.42
N THR A 14 -5.01 -6.10 3.06
CA THR A 14 -6.29 -5.38 3.16
C THR A 14 -6.15 -4.08 3.95
N ALA A 15 -5.54 -4.14 5.14
CA ALA A 15 -5.32 -2.96 5.96
C ALA A 15 -4.41 -1.94 5.27
N ALA A 16 -3.31 -2.40 4.66
CA ALA A 16 -2.38 -1.55 3.93
C ALA A 16 -3.06 -0.89 2.72
N THR A 17 -3.87 -1.63 1.97
CA THR A 17 -4.62 -1.09 0.83
C THR A 17 -5.63 -0.05 1.26
N PHE A 18 -6.37 -0.31 2.35
CA PHE A 18 -7.33 0.64 2.89
C PHE A 18 -6.66 1.95 3.31
N ILE A 19 -5.56 1.88 4.04
CA ILE A 19 -4.79 3.06 4.46
C ILE A 19 -4.22 3.79 3.24
N SER A 20 -3.60 3.06 2.31
CA SER A 20 -3.00 3.62 1.10
C SER A 20 -4.05 4.24 0.17
N PHE A 21 -5.28 3.72 0.15
CA PHE A 21 -6.38 4.29 -0.61
C PHE A 21 -6.68 5.72 -0.18
N PHE A 22 -6.93 5.95 1.10
CA PHE A 22 -7.24 7.29 1.60
C PHE A 22 -6.04 8.23 1.53
N LEU A 23 -4.87 7.77 1.99
CA LEU A 23 -3.65 8.57 1.96
C LEU A 23 -3.20 8.87 0.53
N GLY A 24 -3.23 7.90 -0.37
CA GLY A 24 -2.82 8.07 -1.76
C GLY A 24 -3.70 9.06 -2.53
N ILE A 25 -5.03 8.97 -2.36
CA ILE A 25 -5.97 9.92 -2.96
C ILE A 25 -5.79 11.31 -2.37
N ALA A 26 -5.65 11.42 -1.04
CA ALA A 26 -5.44 12.70 -0.37
C ALA A 26 -4.13 13.36 -0.81
N LEU A 27 -3.03 12.60 -0.87
CA LEU A 27 -1.74 13.08 -1.37
C LEU A 27 -1.80 13.46 -2.85
N ALA A 28 -2.47 12.67 -3.69
CA ALA A 28 -2.65 12.98 -5.10
C ALA A 28 -3.38 14.32 -5.27
N TYR A 29 -4.45 14.53 -4.54
CA TYR A 29 -5.18 15.79 -4.56
C TYR A 29 -4.35 16.96 -4.02
N ALA A 30 -3.66 16.79 -2.88
CA ALA A 30 -2.83 17.83 -2.28
C ALA A 30 -1.71 18.28 -3.21
N VAL A 31 -1.00 17.34 -3.83
CA VAL A 31 0.13 17.64 -4.72
C VAL A 31 -0.30 18.38 -5.99
N LEU A 32 -1.51 18.16 -6.50
CA LEU A 32 -2.06 18.93 -7.62
C LEU A 32 -2.21 20.43 -7.32
N HIS A 33 -2.31 20.81 -6.04
CA HIS A 33 -2.41 22.20 -5.61
C HIS A 33 -1.05 22.83 -5.28
N ILE A 34 0.03 22.06 -5.22
CA ILE A 34 1.39 22.55 -4.97
C ILE A 34 2.04 22.92 -6.30
N ARG A 35 2.15 24.22 -6.62
CA ARG A 35 2.76 24.67 -7.89
C ARG A 35 4.29 24.62 -7.88
N ARG A 36 4.93 25.07 -6.80
CA ARG A 36 6.38 25.33 -6.79
C ARG A 36 7.23 24.12 -6.46
N PHE A 37 6.76 23.19 -5.61
CA PHE A 37 7.52 22.03 -5.12
C PHE A 37 6.90 20.69 -5.53
N GLN A 38 6.06 20.69 -6.55
CA GLN A 38 5.33 19.53 -7.02
C GLN A 38 6.28 18.35 -7.35
N GLY A 39 7.36 18.61 -8.11
CA GLY A 39 8.32 17.57 -8.48
C GLY A 39 9.07 16.97 -7.29
N ILE A 40 9.36 17.79 -6.26
CA ILE A 40 10.01 17.29 -5.03
C ILE A 40 9.03 16.44 -4.23
N ALA A 41 7.79 16.89 -4.08
CA ALA A 41 6.74 16.11 -3.41
C ALA A 41 6.53 14.76 -4.09
N ASP A 42 6.48 14.75 -5.43
CA ASP A 42 6.40 13.51 -6.21
C ASP A 42 7.58 12.58 -5.97
N ALA A 43 8.80 13.12 -6.02
CA ALA A 43 10.00 12.34 -5.80
C ALA A 43 10.00 11.71 -4.41
N VAL A 44 9.64 12.47 -3.38
CA VAL A 44 9.58 11.97 -1.99
C VAL A 44 8.52 10.89 -1.82
N ILE A 45 7.28 11.11 -2.34
CA ILE A 45 6.19 10.14 -2.21
C ILE A 45 6.49 8.86 -3.00
N THR A 46 7.17 8.97 -4.14
CA THR A 46 7.46 7.82 -5.01
C THR A 46 8.80 7.14 -4.69
N LEU A 47 9.63 7.73 -3.85
CA LEU A 47 10.93 7.20 -3.46
C LEU A 47 10.88 5.72 -2.99
N PRO A 48 9.92 5.29 -2.15
CA PRO A 48 9.85 3.89 -1.70
C PRO A 48 9.64 2.88 -2.84
N MET A 49 9.14 3.30 -3.99
CA MET A 49 8.96 2.44 -5.16
C MET A 49 10.29 2.18 -5.90
N VAL A 50 11.24 3.10 -5.81
CA VAL A 50 12.55 3.00 -6.47
C VAL A 50 13.56 2.27 -5.59
N LEU A 51 13.47 2.47 -4.28
CA LEU A 51 14.37 1.84 -3.32
C LEU A 51 14.09 0.33 -3.19
N PRO A 52 15.14 -0.50 -2.99
CA PRO A 52 14.92 -1.88 -2.58
C PRO A 52 14.06 -1.94 -1.31
N PRO A 53 13.04 -2.83 -1.25
CA PRO A 53 12.15 -2.91 -0.09
C PRO A 53 12.87 -3.13 1.25
N THR A 54 13.99 -3.85 1.25
CA THR A 54 14.84 -4.04 2.42
C THR A 54 15.43 -2.73 2.96
N VAL A 55 15.81 -1.81 2.04
CA VAL A 55 16.29 -0.47 2.42
C VAL A 55 15.17 0.35 3.05
N VAL A 56 13.96 0.28 2.48
CA VAL A 56 12.78 0.92 3.08
C VAL A 56 12.52 0.38 4.49
N GLY A 57 12.55 -0.95 4.66
CA GLY A 57 12.38 -1.61 5.95
C GLY A 57 13.45 -1.21 6.96
N PHE A 58 14.70 -1.06 6.53
CA PHE A 58 15.79 -0.58 7.37
C PHE A 58 15.55 0.87 7.85
N PHE A 59 15.12 1.77 6.96
CA PHE A 59 14.76 3.14 7.37
C PHE A 59 13.57 3.16 8.33
N LEU A 60 12.54 2.33 8.10
CA LEU A 60 11.45 2.19 9.05
C LEU A 60 11.94 1.71 10.42
N LEU A 61 12.88 0.77 10.46
CA LEU A 61 13.49 0.30 11.70
C LEU A 61 14.29 1.41 12.39
N LEU A 62 15.02 2.25 11.64
CA LEU A 62 15.73 3.41 12.21
C LEU A 62 14.76 4.45 12.80
N VAL A 63 13.64 4.71 12.11
CA VAL A 63 12.66 5.74 12.51
C VAL A 63 11.79 5.27 13.68
N PHE A 64 11.32 4.03 13.66
CA PHE A 64 10.37 3.48 14.63
C PHE A 64 10.97 2.45 15.59
N GLY A 65 12.27 2.20 15.49
CA GLY A 65 12.98 1.28 16.38
C GLY A 65 13.01 1.77 17.83
N ARG A 66 13.15 0.83 18.76
CA ARG A 66 13.13 1.13 20.23
C ARG A 66 14.13 2.17 20.68
N LYS A 67 15.21 2.40 19.93
CA LYS A 67 16.25 3.40 20.25
C LYS A 67 15.98 4.78 19.63
N SER A 68 15.01 4.90 18.73
CA SER A 68 14.66 6.17 18.10
C SER A 68 13.72 7.00 19.00
N PRO A 69 13.75 8.33 18.89
CA PRO A 69 12.81 9.20 19.65
C PRO A 69 11.33 8.87 19.37
N LEU A 70 10.97 8.62 18.09
CA LEU A 70 9.61 8.23 17.73
C LEU A 70 9.26 6.84 18.26
N GLY A 71 10.16 5.88 18.17
CA GLY A 71 9.93 4.54 18.70
C GLY A 71 9.74 4.53 20.22
N GLN A 72 10.51 5.34 20.95
CA GLN A 72 10.34 5.52 22.39
C GLN A 72 8.99 6.15 22.71
N MET A 73 8.61 7.20 22.02
CA MET A 73 7.30 7.82 22.19
C MET A 73 6.15 6.81 22.04
N PHE A 74 6.17 5.95 21.03
CA PHE A 74 5.15 4.91 20.86
C PHE A 74 5.19 3.86 21.98
N LEU A 75 6.38 3.52 22.49
CA LEU A 75 6.53 2.61 23.63
C LEU A 75 5.95 3.21 24.92
N ASP A 76 6.17 4.50 25.17
CA ASP A 76 5.65 5.23 26.34
C ASP A 76 4.12 5.28 26.32
N PHE A 77 3.50 5.34 25.12
CA PHE A 77 2.06 5.20 24.95
C PHE A 77 1.56 3.74 24.99
N GLY A 78 2.41 2.76 25.32
CA GLY A 78 2.06 1.35 25.38
C GLY A 78 1.79 0.71 24.00
N VAL A 79 2.29 1.31 22.91
CA VAL A 79 2.07 0.87 21.53
C VAL A 79 3.40 0.45 20.89
N PRO A 80 3.95 -0.75 21.20
CA PRO A 80 5.14 -1.24 20.50
C PRO A 80 4.82 -1.41 19.02
N LEU A 81 5.72 -0.93 18.14
CA LEU A 81 5.56 -1.07 16.68
C LEU A 81 6.41 -2.22 16.15
N VAL A 82 7.71 -2.23 16.42
CA VAL A 82 8.66 -3.22 15.88
C VAL A 82 8.31 -4.63 16.33
N PHE A 83 8.42 -5.61 15.45
CA PHE A 83 8.07 -7.03 15.65
C PHE A 83 6.60 -7.27 16.01
N THR A 84 5.71 -6.40 15.54
CA THR A 84 4.26 -6.57 15.68
C THR A 84 3.57 -6.59 14.32
N TRP A 85 2.32 -7.05 14.28
CA TRP A 85 1.49 -6.97 13.06
C TRP A 85 1.33 -5.53 12.53
N LYS A 86 1.36 -4.52 13.39
CA LYS A 86 1.33 -3.10 12.99
C LYS A 86 2.54 -2.75 12.10
N ALA A 87 3.72 -3.31 12.40
CA ALA A 87 4.92 -3.12 11.58
C ALA A 87 4.74 -3.72 10.17
N THR A 88 4.09 -4.89 10.05
CA THR A 88 3.82 -5.47 8.71
C THR A 88 2.90 -4.56 7.90
N VAL A 89 1.88 -3.98 8.53
CA VAL A 89 0.97 -3.03 7.87
C VAL A 89 1.70 -1.76 7.46
N ILE A 90 2.50 -1.15 8.34
CA ILE A 90 3.27 0.07 8.02
C ILE A 90 4.24 -0.19 6.85
N ALA A 91 4.98 -1.31 6.89
CA ALA A 91 5.88 -1.69 5.80
C ALA A 91 5.13 -1.82 4.47
N ALA A 92 4.01 -2.54 4.45
CA ALA A 92 3.18 -2.73 3.27
C ALA A 92 2.58 -1.41 2.76
N VAL A 93 2.13 -0.51 3.67
CA VAL A 93 1.63 0.83 3.30
C VAL A 93 2.73 1.64 2.60
N VAL A 94 3.90 1.78 3.22
CA VAL A 94 4.97 2.63 2.70
C VAL A 94 5.42 2.18 1.32
N VAL A 95 5.49 0.88 1.07
CA VAL A 95 5.94 0.33 -0.22
C VAL A 95 4.83 0.34 -1.29
N SER A 96 3.55 0.24 -0.90
CA SER A 96 2.43 0.19 -1.85
C SER A 96 1.75 1.55 -2.09
N LEU A 97 1.84 2.49 -1.16
CA LEU A 97 1.27 3.84 -1.24
C LEU A 97 1.61 4.58 -2.54
N PRO A 98 2.87 4.55 -3.04
CA PRO A 98 3.22 5.24 -4.28
C PRO A 98 2.37 4.80 -5.49
N LEU A 99 1.94 3.53 -5.55
CA LEU A 99 1.11 3.02 -6.64
C LEU A 99 -0.28 3.66 -6.61
N MET A 100 -0.90 3.72 -5.42
CA MET A 100 -2.20 4.38 -5.26
C MET A 100 -2.12 5.87 -5.58
N TYR A 101 -1.08 6.54 -5.05
CA TYR A 101 -0.83 7.95 -5.29
C TYR A 101 -0.69 8.27 -6.79
N ARG A 102 0.19 7.55 -7.51
CA ARG A 102 0.46 7.80 -8.93
C ARG A 102 -0.75 7.54 -9.81
N THR A 103 -1.48 6.47 -9.55
CA THR A 103 -2.68 6.14 -10.33
C THR A 103 -3.82 7.12 -10.08
N ALA A 104 -4.07 7.49 -8.83
CA ALA A 104 -5.06 8.49 -8.48
C ALA A 104 -4.71 9.87 -9.09
N ARG A 105 -3.44 10.27 -8.97
CA ARG A 105 -2.97 11.53 -9.54
C ARG A 105 -3.10 11.55 -11.06
N GLY A 106 -2.63 10.52 -11.75
CA GLY A 106 -2.77 10.43 -13.22
C GLY A 106 -4.23 10.45 -13.66
N ALA A 107 -5.13 9.84 -12.88
CA ALA A 107 -6.56 9.91 -13.15
C ALA A 107 -7.13 11.33 -12.96
N PHE A 108 -6.69 12.06 -11.94
CA PHE A 108 -7.11 13.45 -11.74
C PHE A 108 -6.54 14.38 -12.81
N GLU A 109 -5.30 14.19 -13.26
CA GLU A 109 -4.66 15.01 -14.31
C GLU A 109 -5.30 14.84 -15.68
N GLN A 110 -5.94 13.69 -15.96
CA GLN A 110 -6.66 13.42 -17.20
C GLN A 110 -8.05 14.06 -17.26
N LEU A 111 -8.57 14.57 -16.15
CA LEU A 111 -9.88 15.23 -16.13
C LEU A 111 -9.82 16.61 -16.80
N ASP A 112 -10.88 16.93 -17.53
CA ASP A 112 -11.01 18.26 -18.13
C ASP A 112 -11.10 19.32 -17.03
N LYS A 113 -10.09 20.19 -16.99
CA LYS A 113 -10.00 21.31 -16.03
C LYS A 113 -11.19 22.26 -16.12
N ASN A 114 -11.84 22.36 -17.29
CA ASN A 114 -13.00 23.23 -17.49
C ASN A 114 -14.18 22.82 -16.61
N ILE A 115 -14.34 21.51 -16.34
CA ILE A 115 -15.39 21.01 -15.42
C ILE A 115 -15.16 21.57 -14.01
N VAL A 116 -13.92 21.60 -13.55
CA VAL A 116 -13.56 22.14 -12.22
C VAL A 116 -13.73 23.66 -12.19
N TYR A 117 -13.33 24.36 -13.24
CA TYR A 117 -13.49 25.82 -13.34
C TYR A 117 -14.96 26.22 -13.39
N ALA A 118 -15.78 25.53 -14.16
CA ALA A 118 -17.22 25.76 -14.20
C ALA A 118 -17.87 25.54 -12.82
N ALA A 119 -17.49 24.49 -12.12
CA ALA A 119 -17.98 24.23 -10.76
C ALA A 119 -17.61 25.35 -9.78
N ARG A 120 -16.39 25.90 -9.87
CA ARG A 120 -15.94 27.04 -9.06
C ARG A 120 -16.71 28.30 -9.39
N THR A 121 -17.00 28.57 -10.65
CA THR A 121 -17.80 29.74 -11.07
C THR A 121 -19.22 29.67 -10.53
N LEU A 122 -19.76 28.47 -10.35
CA LEU A 122 -21.07 28.21 -9.72
C LEU A 122 -21.03 28.27 -8.19
N GLY A 123 -19.87 28.63 -7.58
CA GLY A 123 -19.73 28.75 -6.13
C GLY A 123 -19.70 27.41 -5.38
N ILE A 124 -19.45 26.28 -6.08
CA ILE A 124 -19.35 24.96 -5.43
C ILE A 124 -18.04 24.89 -4.64
N SER A 125 -18.13 24.51 -3.35
CA SER A 125 -16.96 24.38 -2.48
C SER A 125 -15.98 23.30 -2.95
N GLU A 126 -14.68 23.49 -2.73
CA GLU A 126 -13.61 22.52 -3.12
C GLU A 126 -13.87 21.10 -2.59
N TRP A 127 -14.42 20.97 -1.36
CA TRP A 127 -14.81 19.68 -0.80
C TRP A 127 -15.89 18.96 -1.62
N ARG A 128 -16.90 19.72 -2.11
CA ARG A 128 -17.95 19.16 -2.98
C ARG A 128 -17.41 18.85 -4.36
N ILE A 129 -16.51 19.69 -4.91
CA ILE A 129 -15.82 19.44 -6.17
C ILE A 129 -15.03 18.12 -6.08
N PHE A 130 -14.26 17.95 -5.01
CA PHE A 130 -13.49 16.73 -4.80
C PHE A 130 -14.36 15.48 -4.79
N TRP A 131 -15.37 15.43 -3.90
CA TRP A 131 -16.17 14.20 -3.71
C TRP A 131 -17.23 13.96 -4.78
N ARG A 132 -17.79 15.01 -5.41
CA ARG A 132 -18.89 14.87 -6.38
C ARG A 132 -18.44 14.97 -7.83
N ILE A 133 -17.27 15.50 -8.09
CA ILE A 133 -16.77 15.69 -9.45
C ILE A 133 -15.47 14.93 -9.68
N LEU A 134 -14.41 15.21 -8.92
CA LEU A 134 -13.08 14.63 -9.18
C LEU A 134 -13.06 13.11 -8.93
N VAL A 135 -13.42 12.67 -7.73
CA VAL A 135 -13.37 11.25 -7.36
C VAL A 135 -14.26 10.37 -8.24
N PRO A 136 -15.55 10.73 -8.52
CA PRO A 136 -16.40 9.92 -9.39
C PRO A 136 -15.89 9.83 -10.85
N ASN A 137 -15.37 10.93 -11.38
CA ASN A 137 -14.84 10.93 -12.75
C ASN A 137 -13.48 10.21 -12.85
N ALA A 138 -12.69 10.18 -11.78
CA ALA A 138 -11.42 9.45 -11.70
C ALA A 138 -11.58 7.97 -11.27
N ARG A 139 -12.80 7.48 -11.06
CA ARG A 139 -13.08 6.16 -10.47
C ARG A 139 -12.32 5.00 -11.10
N HIS A 140 -12.18 4.97 -12.41
CA HIS A 140 -11.48 3.87 -13.10
C HIS A 140 -9.98 3.82 -12.75
N GLY A 141 -9.32 4.98 -12.71
CA GLY A 141 -7.92 5.05 -12.30
C GLY A 141 -7.74 4.78 -10.80
N ILE A 142 -8.68 5.25 -9.96
CA ILE A 142 -8.67 4.98 -8.52
C ILE A 142 -8.83 3.49 -8.25
N VAL A 143 -9.75 2.80 -8.93
CA VAL A 143 -9.94 1.35 -8.78
C VAL A 143 -8.72 0.58 -9.32
N ALA A 144 -8.16 0.98 -10.46
CA ALA A 144 -6.91 0.38 -10.95
C ALA A 144 -5.78 0.53 -9.92
N GLY A 145 -5.66 1.72 -9.30
CA GLY A 145 -4.72 1.97 -8.21
C GLY A 145 -4.93 1.06 -7.01
N LEU A 146 -6.18 0.84 -6.63
CA LEU A 146 -6.52 -0.04 -5.51
C LEU A 146 -6.09 -1.49 -5.78
N VAL A 147 -6.32 -2.01 -7.00
CA VAL A 147 -5.88 -3.35 -7.39
C VAL A 147 -4.36 -3.47 -7.36
N LEU A 148 -3.64 -2.50 -7.94
CA LEU A 148 -2.17 -2.50 -7.95
C LEU A 148 -1.59 -2.41 -6.54
N THR A 149 -2.19 -1.59 -5.68
CA THR A 149 -1.77 -1.42 -4.29
C THR A 149 -1.96 -2.70 -3.49
N PHE A 150 -3.10 -3.37 -3.65
CA PHE A 150 -3.37 -4.63 -2.97
C PHE A 150 -2.42 -5.75 -3.41
N THR A 151 -2.23 -5.91 -4.72
CA THR A 151 -1.32 -6.94 -5.24
C THR A 151 0.13 -6.70 -4.82
N ARG A 152 0.56 -5.42 -4.76
CA ARG A 152 1.88 -5.06 -4.25
C ARG A 152 2.03 -5.36 -2.76
N ALA A 153 1.00 -5.09 -1.97
CA ALA A 153 0.99 -5.36 -0.53
C ALA A 153 0.95 -6.87 -0.22
N LEU A 154 0.27 -7.68 -1.05
CA LEU A 154 0.23 -9.14 -0.91
C LEU A 154 1.62 -9.77 -0.99
N GLY A 155 2.43 -9.33 -1.95
CA GLY A 155 3.78 -9.86 -2.18
C GLY A 155 4.88 -9.16 -1.37
N GLU A 156 4.52 -8.35 -0.36
CA GLU A 156 5.53 -7.62 0.40
C GLU A 156 6.35 -8.57 1.28
N PHE A 157 7.67 -8.48 1.14
CA PHE A 157 8.65 -9.30 1.84
C PHE A 157 9.75 -8.45 2.48
N GLY A 158 10.45 -7.67 1.68
CA GLY A 158 11.73 -7.07 2.08
C GLY A 158 11.62 -6.05 3.20
N ALA A 159 10.63 -5.17 3.16
CA ALA A 159 10.39 -4.20 4.23
C ALA A 159 9.80 -4.90 5.46
N THR A 160 8.95 -5.91 5.26
CA THR A 160 8.35 -6.69 6.35
C THR A 160 9.41 -7.44 7.14
N ILE A 161 10.31 -8.19 6.49
CA ILE A 161 11.33 -8.99 7.19
C ILE A 161 12.28 -8.10 8.00
N MET A 162 12.62 -6.92 7.49
CA MET A 162 13.53 -5.98 8.15
C MET A 162 12.88 -5.24 9.32
N PHE A 163 11.61 -4.87 9.24
CA PHE A 163 10.94 -4.03 10.24
C PHE A 163 10.03 -4.81 11.18
N ALA A 164 9.29 -5.78 10.67
CA ALA A 164 8.37 -6.61 11.46
C ALA A 164 8.96 -7.98 11.85
N GLY A 165 10.05 -8.40 11.20
CA GLY A 165 10.64 -9.71 11.39
C GLY A 165 9.79 -10.85 10.82
N ASN A 166 10.00 -12.06 11.34
CA ASN A 166 9.31 -13.27 10.92
C ASN A 166 8.85 -14.08 12.13
N VAL A 167 7.86 -13.57 12.85
CA VAL A 167 7.34 -14.20 14.08
C VAL A 167 6.11 -15.04 13.70
N PRO A 168 6.15 -16.39 13.84
CA PRO A 168 5.00 -17.25 13.56
C PRO A 168 3.76 -16.79 14.34
N GLY A 169 2.60 -16.82 13.68
CA GLY A 169 1.32 -16.41 14.27
C GLY A 169 1.13 -14.91 14.45
N THR A 170 2.16 -14.08 14.26
CA THR A 170 2.10 -12.62 14.53
C THR A 170 2.46 -11.78 13.30
N THR A 171 3.67 -11.97 12.75
CA THR A 171 4.19 -11.15 11.64
C THR A 171 4.55 -11.97 10.41
N GLN A 172 4.54 -13.29 10.53
CA GLN A 172 4.88 -14.18 9.44
C GLN A 172 3.83 -14.14 8.33
N THR A 173 4.15 -13.49 7.22
CA THR A 173 3.36 -13.50 5.99
C THR A 173 3.69 -14.73 5.14
N MET A 174 2.91 -15.03 4.09
CA MET A 174 3.25 -16.11 3.15
C MET A 174 4.64 -15.93 2.54
N SER A 175 5.01 -14.68 2.18
CA SER A 175 6.32 -14.38 1.60
C SER A 175 7.46 -14.64 2.59
N THR A 176 7.30 -14.28 3.86
CA THR A 176 8.31 -14.57 4.90
C THR A 176 8.30 -16.05 5.32
N ALA A 177 7.16 -16.73 5.23
CA ALA A 177 7.07 -18.18 5.47
C ALA A 177 7.82 -18.99 4.37
N ILE A 178 7.68 -18.60 3.10
CA ILE A 178 8.45 -19.18 1.99
C ILE A 178 9.96 -19.03 2.28
N TYR A 179 10.39 -17.81 2.63
CA TYR A 179 11.79 -17.55 2.93
C TYR A 179 12.30 -18.41 4.11
N ALA A 180 11.52 -18.50 5.19
CA ALA A 180 11.90 -19.30 6.35
C ALA A 180 12.00 -20.80 6.03
N ALA A 181 11.06 -21.33 5.23
CA ALA A 181 11.08 -22.72 4.79
C ALA A 181 12.32 -23.03 3.92
N VAL A 182 12.68 -22.13 3.00
CA VAL A 182 13.90 -22.25 2.20
C VAL A 182 15.15 -22.22 3.09
N GLN A 183 15.23 -21.36 4.09
CA GLN A 183 16.35 -21.29 5.04
C GLN A 183 16.46 -22.57 5.89
N ALA A 184 15.32 -23.24 6.16
CA ALA A 184 15.27 -24.50 6.88
C ALA A 184 15.50 -25.73 5.98
N ASN A 185 15.80 -25.56 4.68
CA ASN A 185 15.87 -26.62 3.67
C ASN A 185 14.54 -27.41 3.48
N ASP A 186 13.42 -26.87 3.91
CA ASP A 186 12.09 -27.43 3.71
C ASP A 186 11.46 -26.90 2.42
N TYR A 187 11.91 -27.45 1.30
CA TYR A 187 11.45 -27.02 -0.02
C TYR A 187 9.99 -27.41 -0.29
N ASP A 188 9.49 -28.48 0.35
CA ASP A 188 8.10 -28.91 0.20
C ASP A 188 7.14 -27.87 0.81
N LEU A 189 7.45 -27.38 2.02
CA LEU A 189 6.68 -26.31 2.66
C LEU A 189 6.82 -24.99 1.90
N ALA A 190 8.02 -24.67 1.41
CA ALA A 190 8.24 -23.49 0.59
C ALA A 190 7.39 -23.51 -0.69
N PHE A 191 7.35 -24.66 -1.39
CA PHE A 191 6.57 -24.85 -2.60
C PHE A 191 5.06 -24.72 -2.33
N GLN A 192 4.57 -25.27 -1.21
CA GLN A 192 3.16 -25.16 -0.82
C GLN A 192 2.75 -23.72 -0.62
N TRP A 193 3.53 -22.92 0.14
CA TRP A 193 3.24 -21.51 0.35
C TRP A 193 3.38 -20.67 -0.91
N ALA A 194 4.38 -20.95 -1.75
CA ALA A 194 4.56 -20.28 -3.03
C ALA A 194 3.37 -20.53 -3.96
N THR A 195 2.94 -21.78 -4.07
CA THR A 195 1.77 -22.17 -4.87
C THR A 195 0.49 -21.49 -4.35
N ALA A 196 0.28 -21.49 -3.04
CA ALA A 196 -0.87 -20.82 -2.42
C ALA A 196 -0.88 -19.31 -2.74
N LEU A 197 0.26 -18.64 -2.63
CA LEU A 197 0.40 -17.21 -2.94
C LEU A 197 0.12 -16.93 -4.42
N VAL A 198 0.69 -17.74 -5.33
CA VAL A 198 0.50 -17.58 -6.78
C VAL A 198 -0.97 -17.79 -7.16
N LEU A 199 -1.59 -18.89 -6.69
CA LEU A 199 -2.99 -19.18 -7.00
C LEU A 199 -3.93 -18.08 -6.46
N PHE A 200 -3.72 -17.67 -5.22
CA PHE A 200 -4.52 -16.59 -4.63
C PHE A 200 -4.37 -15.28 -5.40
N SER A 201 -3.13 -14.90 -5.74
CA SER A 201 -2.86 -13.67 -6.51
C SER A 201 -3.48 -13.74 -7.90
N LEU A 202 -3.37 -14.87 -8.59
CA LEU A 202 -3.95 -15.10 -9.92
C LEU A 202 -5.48 -14.95 -9.88
N VAL A 203 -6.13 -15.64 -8.96
CA VAL A 203 -7.60 -15.60 -8.79
C VAL A 203 -8.05 -14.17 -8.47
N PHE A 204 -7.35 -13.48 -7.56
CA PHE A 204 -7.67 -12.10 -7.20
C PHE A 204 -7.56 -11.15 -8.41
N VAL A 205 -6.44 -11.19 -9.13
CA VAL A 205 -6.21 -10.32 -10.30
C VAL A 205 -7.20 -10.63 -11.41
N ALA A 206 -7.47 -11.91 -11.68
CA ALA A 206 -8.46 -12.31 -12.69
C ALA A 206 -9.87 -11.82 -12.33
N ALA A 207 -10.29 -11.99 -11.07
CA ALA A 207 -11.60 -11.52 -10.60
C ALA A 207 -11.74 -10.00 -10.71
N MET A 208 -10.68 -9.26 -10.32
CA MET A 208 -10.67 -7.80 -10.41
C MET A 208 -10.69 -7.29 -11.85
N ASN A 209 -9.94 -7.93 -12.75
CA ASN A 209 -9.95 -7.57 -14.17
C ASN A 209 -11.32 -7.86 -14.81
N ALA A 210 -11.94 -8.99 -14.49
CA ALA A 210 -13.29 -9.31 -14.96
C ALA A 210 -14.34 -8.31 -14.44
N TRP A 211 -14.21 -7.88 -13.18
CA TRP A 211 -15.10 -6.86 -12.61
C TRP A 211 -14.91 -5.49 -13.29
N LEU A 212 -13.65 -5.06 -13.49
CA LEU A 212 -13.33 -3.82 -14.20
C LEU A 212 -13.82 -3.81 -15.65
N ALA A 213 -13.74 -4.93 -16.36
CA ALA A 213 -14.24 -5.06 -17.72
C ALA A 213 -15.76 -4.84 -17.79
N ARG A 214 -16.50 -5.42 -16.83
CA ARG A 214 -17.97 -5.26 -16.75
C ARG A 214 -18.41 -3.83 -16.39
N SER A 215 -17.59 -3.08 -15.66
CA SER A 215 -17.92 -1.71 -15.26
C SER A 215 -17.65 -0.67 -16.35
N ARG A 216 -17.06 -1.08 -17.50
CA ARG A 216 -16.78 -0.23 -18.67
C ARG A 216 -17.85 -0.39 -19.77
N SER A 217 -18.61 -1.48 -19.72
CA SER A 217 -19.78 -1.69 -20.58
C SER A 217 -21.03 -1.07 -19.97
#